data_865b5529d595167acb23e9f5fa9ba6f0
#
_entry.id   865b5529d595167acb23e9f5fa9ba6f0
#
_cell.length_a   1.000
_cell.length_b   1.000
_cell.length_c   1.000
_cell.angle_alpha   90.00
_cell.angle_beta   90.00
_cell.angle_gamma   90.00
#
_symmetry.space_group_name_H-M   'P 1'
#
loop_
_entity.id
_entity.type
_entity.pdbx_description
1 polymer ?
#
loop_
_entity_poly.entity_id
_entity_poly.type
_entity_poly.pdbx_seq_one_letter_code
_entity_poly.pdbx_strand_id
1 'polypeptide(L)'
;MAETAQGSTSRPQLVRAIGRWSLAALTINSVIGSGVFGLPSTLAGLMGRASPLAVLFAGACMAVIMACFAEVASYFSEAGGPYLYARIAFGRLMGIQTGWMLWLAQAAAPAANANLFVIYLAEFWPQARNPAPRFLVLTALVGLLAVINVRGVRAGTQVSNLFTAAKLLPLSVVIVVGIIAIIRGHATLSLSPTVFHANELMKAMLLGVFAYGGFETALTPMGEAKNPRRDTVFALFATLAICALIYALIQWVVVELLPNAVHTDRPLADVARLIMGHNGARLVTIGALVSFYGYLSAKILATPRVTFALAESGDFPKAFAAVHSWFHTPYISILIFAALVWLFSLGGSFAWNLTLSAVARLFYYGVGCAALPMLRQKRPGEALFYLPGGRVFAVLGVTICVVLLTRVDLTQSVILIATIGVALLNWVRVTRGRAR
;
A
#
# COMPACT_ATOMS: atom_id res chain seq x y z
N MET A 1 43.59 -10.44 -42.45
CA MET A 1 43.33 -9.81 -41.17
C MET A 1 41.93 -9.22 -41.27
N ALA A 2 40.95 -9.91 -40.74
CA ALA A 2 39.57 -9.46 -40.64
C ALA A 2 39.23 -9.39 -39.16
N GLU A 3 39.11 -8.17 -38.64
CA GLU A 3 38.84 -7.86 -37.27
C GLU A 3 37.31 -7.95 -37.08
N THR A 4 36.87 -9.02 -36.46
CA THR A 4 35.46 -9.25 -36.08
C THR A 4 35.10 -8.33 -34.94
N ALA A 5 34.45 -7.20 -35.26
CA ALA A 5 33.79 -6.34 -34.28
C ALA A 5 32.64 -7.11 -33.61
N GLN A 6 32.88 -7.62 -32.42
CA GLN A 6 31.82 -8.11 -31.53
C GLN A 6 31.00 -6.91 -31.03
N GLY A 7 29.87 -6.65 -31.66
CA GLY A 7 28.86 -5.72 -31.19
C GLY A 7 28.29 -6.18 -29.86
N SER A 8 28.78 -5.59 -28.76
CA SER A 8 28.14 -5.72 -27.44
C SER A 8 26.77 -5.06 -27.51
N THR A 9 25.71 -5.83 -27.59
CA THR A 9 24.35 -5.36 -27.38
C THR A 9 24.19 -4.97 -25.91
N SER A 10 24.61 -3.76 -25.58
CA SER A 10 24.33 -3.16 -24.27
C SER A 10 22.82 -3.04 -24.12
N ARG A 11 22.23 -3.82 -23.19
CA ARG A 11 20.84 -3.62 -22.79
C ARG A 11 20.67 -2.15 -22.38
N PRO A 12 19.62 -1.45 -22.84
CA PRO A 12 19.38 -0.07 -22.47
C PRO A 12 19.31 0.02 -20.95
N GLN A 13 20.27 0.74 -20.34
CA GLN A 13 20.30 0.97 -18.91
C GLN A 13 19.23 2.01 -18.55
N LEU A 14 18.47 1.76 -17.47
CA LEU A 14 17.50 2.71 -16.94
C LEU A 14 18.23 4.01 -16.52
N VAL A 15 17.64 5.16 -16.85
CA VAL A 15 18.19 6.46 -16.46
C VAL A 15 17.96 6.68 -14.97
N ARG A 16 19.05 6.81 -14.20
CA ARG A 16 19.00 7.04 -12.75
C ARG A 16 18.72 8.52 -12.44
N ALA A 17 17.44 8.88 -12.46
CA ALA A 17 16.98 10.27 -12.29
C ALA A 17 16.37 10.56 -10.91
N ILE A 18 15.88 9.54 -10.17
CA ILE A 18 15.12 9.71 -8.93
C ILE A 18 16.06 9.95 -7.75
N GLY A 19 15.98 11.15 -7.15
CA GLY A 19 16.70 11.48 -5.92
C GLY A 19 15.95 11.01 -4.66
N ARG A 20 16.63 11.01 -3.51
CA ARG A 20 16.11 10.50 -2.22
C ARG A 20 14.79 11.15 -1.78
N TRP A 21 14.61 12.47 -1.95
CA TRP A 21 13.37 13.16 -1.60
C TRP A 21 12.23 12.84 -2.56
N SER A 22 12.51 12.68 -3.85
CA SER A 22 11.52 12.25 -4.84
C SER A 22 11.06 10.81 -4.55
N LEU A 23 11.99 9.93 -4.15
CA LEU A 23 11.67 8.56 -3.75
C LEU A 23 10.83 8.54 -2.46
N ALA A 24 11.17 9.37 -1.46
CA ALA A 24 10.38 9.55 -0.25
C ALA A 24 8.98 10.08 -0.56
N ALA A 25 8.85 11.10 -1.41
CA ALA A 25 7.56 11.65 -1.83
C ALA A 25 6.68 10.61 -2.55
N LEU A 26 7.25 9.81 -3.46
CA LEU A 26 6.56 8.70 -4.11
C LEU A 26 6.07 7.67 -3.08
N THR A 27 6.90 7.37 -2.08
CA THR A 27 6.56 6.42 -1.03
C THR A 27 5.47 6.95 -0.12
N ILE A 28 5.56 8.21 0.33
CA ILE A 28 4.52 8.90 1.11
C ILE A 28 3.20 8.90 0.33
N ASN A 29 3.26 9.21 -0.98
CA ASN A 29 2.08 9.19 -1.85
C ASN A 29 1.43 7.79 -1.91
N SER A 30 2.22 6.73 -1.88
CA SER A 30 1.72 5.35 -1.89
C SER A 30 1.21 4.87 -0.53
N VAL A 31 1.78 5.35 0.58
CA VAL A 31 1.35 5.01 1.94
C VAL A 31 0.10 5.80 2.32
N ILE A 32 0.06 7.12 2.08
CA ILE A 32 -1.13 7.94 2.34
C ILE A 32 -2.19 7.64 1.28
N GLY A 33 -3.03 6.66 1.56
CA GLY A 33 -4.18 6.26 0.75
C GLY A 33 -5.50 6.45 1.50
N SER A 34 -6.43 5.53 1.31
CA SER A 34 -7.75 5.53 1.98
C SER A 34 -7.66 5.32 3.51
N GLY A 35 -6.57 4.76 4.02
CA GLY A 35 -6.40 4.49 5.45
C GLY A 35 -6.60 5.73 6.32
N VAL A 36 -5.93 6.84 5.99
CA VAL A 36 -6.02 8.09 6.77
C VAL A 36 -7.43 8.70 6.75
N PHE A 37 -8.20 8.49 5.70
CA PHE A 37 -9.54 9.05 5.54
C PHE A 37 -10.65 8.18 6.14
N GLY A 38 -10.48 6.85 6.19
CA GLY A 38 -11.53 5.92 6.59
C GLY A 38 -11.30 5.21 7.92
N LEU A 39 -10.03 5.03 8.35
CA LEU A 39 -9.73 4.32 9.59
C LEU A 39 -10.02 5.07 10.89
N PRO A 40 -9.97 6.41 10.97
CA PRO A 40 -10.10 7.09 12.24
C PRO A 40 -11.35 6.72 13.02
N SER A 41 -12.50 6.54 12.36
CA SER A 41 -13.74 6.09 13.01
C SER A 41 -13.63 4.68 13.55
N THR A 42 -13.09 3.75 12.78
CA THR A 42 -12.93 2.35 13.20
C THR A 42 -11.96 2.24 14.38
N LEU A 43 -10.85 2.99 14.33
CA LEU A 43 -9.89 3.03 15.43
C LEU A 43 -10.46 3.69 16.69
N ALA A 44 -11.27 4.74 16.54
CA ALA A 44 -12.02 5.35 17.65
C ALA A 44 -13.00 4.34 18.28
N GLY A 45 -13.67 3.52 17.47
CA GLY A 45 -14.55 2.46 17.97
C GLY A 45 -13.84 1.35 18.74
N LEU A 46 -12.63 0.98 18.32
CA LEU A 46 -11.83 -0.06 18.97
C LEU A 46 -11.12 0.46 20.24
N MET A 47 -10.57 1.67 20.21
CA MET A 47 -9.62 2.15 21.21
C MET A 47 -10.05 3.46 21.89
N GLY A 48 -11.20 4.03 21.52
CA GLY A 48 -11.69 5.29 22.04
C GLY A 48 -10.64 6.41 21.95
N ARG A 49 -10.46 7.14 23.06
CA ARG A 49 -9.45 8.23 23.18
C ARG A 49 -7.99 7.73 23.11
N ALA A 50 -7.75 6.43 23.33
CA ALA A 50 -6.42 5.84 23.19
C ALA A 50 -6.05 5.50 21.75
N SER A 51 -6.94 5.68 20.79
CA SER A 51 -6.66 5.36 19.39
C SER A 51 -5.46 6.07 18.76
N PRO A 52 -5.07 7.32 19.13
CA PRO A 52 -3.80 7.91 18.66
C PRO A 52 -2.57 7.12 19.13
N LEU A 53 -2.59 6.58 20.34
CA LEU A 53 -1.52 5.70 20.84
C LEU A 53 -1.47 4.38 20.09
N ALA A 54 -2.63 3.80 19.74
CA ALA A 54 -2.67 2.60 18.91
C ALA A 54 -2.09 2.84 17.52
N VAL A 55 -2.31 4.01 16.91
CA VAL A 55 -1.69 4.44 15.65
C VAL A 55 -0.16 4.50 15.77
N LEU A 56 0.35 5.14 16.84
CA LEU A 56 1.80 5.22 17.09
C LEU A 56 2.41 3.85 17.35
N PHE A 57 1.72 2.98 18.10
CA PHE A 57 2.18 1.63 18.37
C PHE A 57 2.20 0.77 17.11
N ALA A 58 1.18 0.86 16.26
CA ALA A 58 1.21 0.24 14.93
C ALA A 58 2.37 0.77 14.08
N GLY A 59 2.64 2.07 14.12
CA GLY A 59 3.81 2.69 13.49
C GLY A 59 5.13 2.12 14.00
N ALA A 60 5.27 1.89 15.32
CA ALA A 60 6.45 1.27 15.91
C ALA A 60 6.65 -0.19 15.46
N CYS A 61 5.56 -0.96 15.35
CA CYS A 61 5.63 -2.32 14.79
C CYS A 61 6.03 -2.30 13.31
N MET A 62 5.49 -1.35 12.55
CA MET A 62 5.91 -1.17 11.15
C MET A 62 7.35 -0.67 11.03
N ALA A 63 7.87 0.09 12.01
CA ALA A 63 9.27 0.48 12.06
C ALA A 63 10.21 -0.73 12.14
N VAL A 64 9.86 -1.74 12.95
CA VAL A 64 10.61 -3.01 13.05
C VAL A 64 10.65 -3.70 11.68
N ILE A 65 9.50 -3.83 11.02
CA ILE A 65 9.40 -4.45 9.70
C ILE A 65 10.19 -3.64 8.66
N MET A 66 9.98 -2.32 8.61
CA MET A 66 10.65 -1.45 7.64
C MET A 66 12.16 -1.38 7.85
N ALA A 67 12.65 -1.49 9.09
CA ALA A 67 14.07 -1.58 9.38
C ALA A 67 14.70 -2.87 8.81
N CYS A 68 14.00 -4.01 8.91
CA CYS A 68 14.43 -5.24 8.24
C CYS A 68 14.47 -5.05 6.71
N PHE A 69 13.42 -4.46 6.13
CA PHE A 69 13.36 -4.19 4.70
C PHE A 69 14.43 -3.18 4.23
N ALA A 70 14.78 -2.19 5.06
CA ALA A 70 15.83 -1.23 4.76
C ALA A 70 17.20 -1.91 4.61
N GLU A 71 17.54 -2.84 5.50
CA GLU A 71 18.77 -3.62 5.34
C GLU A 71 18.69 -4.56 4.15
N VAL A 72 17.60 -5.35 4.04
CA VAL A 72 17.41 -6.28 2.92
C VAL A 72 17.48 -5.54 1.58
N ALA A 73 16.84 -4.38 1.44
CA ALA A 73 16.90 -3.57 0.23
C ALA A 73 18.32 -3.08 -0.08
N SER A 74 19.14 -2.83 0.94
CA SER A 74 20.51 -2.34 0.76
C SER A 74 21.47 -3.34 0.11
N TYR A 75 21.11 -4.62 0.01
CA TYR A 75 21.85 -5.62 -0.78
C TYR A 75 21.65 -5.47 -2.29
N PHE A 76 20.56 -4.83 -2.74
CA PHE A 76 20.13 -4.83 -4.11
C PHE A 76 20.17 -3.44 -4.74
N SER A 77 20.51 -3.39 -6.02
CA SER A 77 20.40 -2.19 -6.86
C SER A 77 19.36 -2.36 -7.97
N GLU A 78 18.74 -3.55 -8.04
CA GLU A 78 17.79 -3.94 -9.08
C GLU A 78 16.34 -3.76 -8.61
N ALA A 79 15.44 -3.53 -9.54
CA ALA A 79 14.00 -3.54 -9.28
C ALA A 79 13.52 -4.97 -8.95
N GLY A 80 12.52 -5.09 -8.04
CA GLY A 80 11.96 -6.41 -7.71
C GLY A 80 11.33 -6.51 -6.31
N GLY A 81 11.79 -5.68 -5.37
CA GLY A 81 11.19 -5.57 -4.04
C GLY A 81 11.03 -6.92 -3.31
N PRO A 82 9.94 -7.11 -2.54
CA PRO A 82 9.75 -8.30 -1.68
C PRO A 82 9.85 -9.63 -2.43
N TYR A 83 9.37 -9.70 -3.69
CA TYR A 83 9.48 -10.88 -4.53
C TYR A 83 10.95 -11.31 -4.75
N LEU A 84 11.80 -10.33 -5.14
CA LEU A 84 13.22 -10.58 -5.39
C LEU A 84 13.93 -11.05 -4.12
N TYR A 85 13.65 -10.40 -3.00
CA TYR A 85 14.24 -10.73 -1.70
C TYR A 85 13.90 -12.15 -1.26
N ALA A 86 12.63 -12.53 -1.36
CA ALA A 86 12.18 -13.89 -1.08
C ALA A 86 12.82 -14.93 -2.00
N ARG A 87 12.93 -14.62 -3.30
CA ARG A 87 13.53 -15.49 -4.29
C ARG A 87 15.00 -15.78 -4.04
N ILE A 88 15.77 -14.75 -3.69
CA ILE A 88 17.21 -14.88 -3.42
C ILE A 88 17.45 -15.54 -2.05
N ALA A 89 16.65 -15.20 -1.03
CA ALA A 89 16.79 -15.75 0.31
C ALA A 89 16.38 -17.24 0.39
N PHE A 90 15.22 -17.59 -0.19
CA PHE A 90 14.56 -18.89 0.02
C PHE A 90 14.31 -19.69 -1.27
N GLY A 91 14.68 -19.14 -2.42
CA GLY A 91 14.51 -19.80 -3.71
C GLY A 91 13.19 -19.45 -4.39
N ARG A 92 13.01 -20.05 -5.57
CA ARG A 92 11.97 -19.68 -6.55
C ARG A 92 10.55 -19.87 -6.04
N LEU A 93 10.29 -20.94 -5.28
CA LEU A 93 8.97 -21.24 -4.73
C LEU A 93 8.49 -20.08 -3.83
N MET A 94 9.34 -19.66 -2.88
CA MET A 94 8.99 -18.58 -1.96
C MET A 94 8.90 -17.22 -2.69
N GLY A 95 9.71 -17.02 -3.72
CA GLY A 95 9.58 -15.86 -4.60
C GLY A 95 8.19 -15.80 -5.25
N ILE A 96 7.74 -16.88 -5.88
CA ILE A 96 6.42 -16.96 -6.54
C ILE A 96 5.30 -16.76 -5.51
N GLN A 97 5.35 -17.39 -4.34
CA GLN A 97 4.37 -17.20 -3.27
C GLN A 97 4.29 -15.72 -2.85
N THR A 98 5.43 -15.09 -2.62
CA THR A 98 5.53 -13.66 -2.28
C THR A 98 4.97 -12.77 -3.39
N GLY A 99 5.22 -13.10 -4.66
CA GLY A 99 4.68 -12.39 -5.81
C GLY A 99 3.15 -12.42 -5.87
N TRP A 100 2.53 -13.57 -5.66
CA TRP A 100 1.07 -13.72 -5.63
C TRP A 100 0.43 -13.01 -4.43
N MET A 101 1.06 -13.06 -3.24
CA MET A 101 0.58 -12.33 -2.08
C MET A 101 0.70 -10.81 -2.25
N LEU A 102 1.79 -10.35 -2.83
CA LEU A 102 1.96 -8.96 -3.20
C LEU A 102 0.87 -8.52 -4.20
N TRP A 103 0.59 -9.34 -5.21
CA TRP A 103 -0.44 -9.07 -6.22
C TRP A 103 -1.85 -8.99 -5.60
N LEU A 104 -2.19 -9.91 -4.68
CA LEU A 104 -3.45 -9.89 -3.93
C LEU A 104 -3.58 -8.61 -3.08
N ALA A 105 -2.54 -8.26 -2.32
CA ALA A 105 -2.53 -7.03 -1.52
C ALA A 105 -2.69 -5.77 -2.38
N GLN A 106 -2.02 -5.75 -3.55
CA GLN A 106 -2.09 -4.65 -4.50
C GLN A 106 -3.43 -4.57 -5.24
N ALA A 107 -4.24 -5.62 -5.28
CA ALA A 107 -5.60 -5.59 -5.82
C ALA A 107 -6.63 -5.18 -4.75
N ALA A 108 -6.52 -5.69 -3.53
CA ALA A 108 -7.43 -5.37 -2.44
C ALA A 108 -7.33 -3.90 -1.97
N ALA A 109 -6.12 -3.33 -1.92
CA ALA A 109 -5.95 -1.94 -1.49
C ALA A 109 -6.62 -0.90 -2.44
N PRO A 110 -6.50 -0.95 -3.77
CA PRO A 110 -7.29 -0.12 -4.66
C PRO A 110 -8.80 -0.35 -4.54
N ALA A 111 -9.25 -1.58 -4.32
CA ALA A 111 -10.67 -1.87 -4.10
C ALA A 111 -11.21 -1.18 -2.84
N ALA A 112 -10.45 -1.17 -1.74
CA ALA A 112 -10.77 -0.38 -0.55
C ALA A 112 -10.86 1.12 -0.87
N ASN A 113 -9.91 1.66 -1.66
CA ASN A 113 -9.95 3.06 -2.09
C ASN A 113 -11.16 3.37 -2.97
N ALA A 114 -11.55 2.48 -3.88
CA ALA A 114 -12.74 2.63 -4.72
C ALA A 114 -14.03 2.65 -3.89
N ASN A 115 -14.13 1.78 -2.86
CA ASN A 115 -15.25 1.80 -1.93
C ASN A 115 -15.34 3.12 -1.17
N LEU A 116 -14.21 3.61 -0.66
CA LEU A 116 -14.19 4.87 0.07
C LEU A 116 -14.47 6.08 -0.84
N PHE A 117 -14.07 5.99 -2.12
CA PHE A 117 -14.46 6.99 -3.13
C PHE A 117 -15.98 7.15 -3.21
N VAL A 118 -16.74 6.04 -3.28
CA VAL A 118 -18.21 6.08 -3.29
C VAL A 118 -18.78 6.66 -1.99
N ILE A 119 -18.20 6.30 -0.85
CA ILE A 119 -18.63 6.80 0.46
C ILE A 119 -18.45 8.33 0.55
N TYR A 120 -17.32 8.85 0.10
CA TYR A 120 -17.06 10.29 0.10
C TYR A 120 -17.85 11.02 -0.99
N LEU A 121 -18.07 10.41 -2.16
CA LEU A 121 -18.90 10.97 -3.23
C LEU A 121 -20.33 11.24 -2.76
N ALA A 122 -20.83 10.44 -1.80
CA ALA A 122 -22.15 10.62 -1.22
C ALA A 122 -22.33 11.95 -0.44
N GLU A 123 -21.26 12.73 -0.21
CA GLU A 123 -21.36 14.10 0.27
C GLU A 123 -22.07 15.01 -0.73
N PHE A 124 -21.83 14.79 -2.04
CA PHE A 124 -22.41 15.57 -3.13
C PHE A 124 -23.61 14.86 -3.77
N TRP A 125 -23.60 13.53 -3.74
CA TRP A 125 -24.63 12.69 -4.34
C TRP A 125 -25.01 11.55 -3.39
N PRO A 126 -25.94 11.78 -2.43
CA PRO A 126 -26.30 10.80 -1.41
C PRO A 126 -26.70 9.43 -1.96
N GLN A 127 -27.36 9.40 -3.14
CA GLN A 127 -27.79 8.18 -3.80
C GLN A 127 -26.63 7.30 -4.32
N ALA A 128 -25.40 7.83 -4.39
CA ALA A 128 -24.23 7.06 -4.84
C ALA A 128 -23.99 5.78 -4.02
N ARG A 129 -24.52 5.69 -2.79
CA ARG A 129 -24.46 4.50 -1.94
C ARG A 129 -25.45 3.40 -2.30
N ASN A 130 -26.51 3.74 -3.05
CA ASN A 130 -27.51 2.76 -3.47
C ASN A 130 -26.88 1.72 -4.43
N PRO A 131 -27.38 0.48 -4.49
CA PRO A 131 -26.75 -0.60 -5.25
C PRO A 131 -26.49 -0.25 -6.72
N ALA A 132 -27.46 0.29 -7.46
CA ALA A 132 -27.32 0.60 -8.88
C ALA A 132 -26.35 1.77 -9.14
N PRO A 133 -26.47 2.97 -8.51
CA PRO A 133 -25.48 4.05 -8.65
C PRO A 133 -24.08 3.62 -8.19
N ARG A 134 -23.95 2.86 -7.08
CA ARG A 134 -22.66 2.34 -6.61
C ARG A 134 -22.00 1.47 -7.68
N PHE A 135 -22.77 0.55 -8.29
CA PHE A 135 -22.27 -0.31 -9.37
C PHE A 135 -21.79 0.53 -10.55
N LEU A 136 -22.57 1.53 -10.98
CA LEU A 136 -22.20 2.40 -12.10
C LEU A 136 -20.94 3.23 -11.82
N VAL A 137 -20.84 3.84 -10.62
CA VAL A 137 -19.66 4.64 -10.22
C VAL A 137 -18.41 3.77 -10.18
N LEU A 138 -18.47 2.60 -9.56
CA LEU A 138 -17.31 1.69 -9.45
C LEU A 138 -16.89 1.18 -10.84
N THR A 139 -17.86 0.82 -11.69
CA THR A 139 -17.61 0.36 -13.07
C THR A 139 -17.01 1.46 -13.93
N ALA A 140 -17.57 2.68 -13.85
CA ALA A 140 -17.03 3.83 -14.57
C ALA A 140 -15.62 4.19 -14.10
N LEU A 141 -15.38 4.23 -12.79
CA LEU A 141 -14.10 4.60 -12.19
C LEU A 141 -12.98 3.62 -12.58
N VAL A 142 -13.20 2.32 -12.37
CA VAL A 142 -12.20 1.28 -12.65
C VAL A 142 -12.08 1.04 -14.16
N GLY A 143 -13.21 1.01 -14.88
CA GLY A 143 -13.25 0.79 -16.32
C GLY A 143 -12.57 1.92 -17.11
N LEU A 144 -12.83 3.19 -16.76
CA LEU A 144 -12.16 4.33 -17.38
C LEU A 144 -10.65 4.27 -17.17
N LEU A 145 -10.20 3.99 -15.94
CA LEU A 145 -8.77 3.86 -15.64
C LEU A 145 -8.13 2.69 -16.40
N ALA A 146 -8.84 1.57 -16.55
CA ALA A 146 -8.36 0.43 -17.33
C ALA A 146 -8.21 0.80 -18.82
N VAL A 147 -9.22 1.42 -19.44
CA VAL A 147 -9.19 1.87 -20.84
C VAL A 147 -8.05 2.86 -21.08
N ILE A 148 -7.89 3.85 -20.21
CA ILE A 148 -6.80 4.82 -20.28
C ILE A 148 -5.45 4.10 -20.25
N ASN A 149 -5.27 3.12 -19.35
CA ASN A 149 -4.00 2.40 -19.23
C ASN A 149 -3.73 1.44 -20.40
N VAL A 150 -4.75 0.81 -20.99
CA VAL A 150 -4.61 -0.01 -22.21
C VAL A 150 -4.18 0.84 -23.40
N ARG A 151 -4.76 2.05 -23.56
CA ARG A 151 -4.37 3.00 -24.63
C ARG A 151 -2.98 3.59 -24.45
N GLY A 152 -2.36 3.42 -23.29
CA GLY A 152 -1.03 3.90 -22.98
C GLY A 152 -1.03 5.36 -22.53
N VAL A 153 -0.78 5.57 -21.23
CA VAL A 153 -0.60 6.91 -20.65
C VAL A 153 0.87 7.14 -20.36
N ARG A 154 1.41 8.22 -20.85
CA ARG A 154 2.66 8.80 -20.37
C ARG A 154 2.36 9.59 -19.10
N ALA A 155 2.13 8.89 -17.98
CA ALA A 155 2.00 9.55 -16.68
C ALA A 155 3.39 10.01 -16.22
N GLY A 156 3.67 11.29 -16.40
CA GLY A 156 4.91 11.89 -15.89
C GLY A 156 4.91 11.97 -14.36
N THR A 157 6.10 12.05 -13.77
CA THR A 157 6.31 12.29 -12.33
C THR A 157 5.60 13.55 -11.82
N GLN A 158 5.34 14.52 -12.68
CA GLN A 158 4.59 15.75 -12.38
C GLN A 158 3.14 15.47 -11.95
N VAL A 159 2.45 14.50 -12.59
CA VAL A 159 1.09 14.11 -12.23
C VAL A 159 1.06 13.46 -10.84
N SER A 160 2.06 12.64 -10.52
CA SER A 160 2.19 12.04 -9.17
C SER A 160 2.40 13.11 -8.10
N ASN A 161 3.21 14.13 -8.36
CA ASN A 161 3.47 15.22 -7.43
C ASN A 161 2.21 16.07 -7.18
N LEU A 162 1.43 16.34 -8.23
CA LEU A 162 0.15 17.04 -8.11
C LEU A 162 -0.83 16.28 -7.20
N PHE A 163 -0.97 14.96 -7.40
CA PHE A 163 -1.81 14.14 -6.53
C PHE A 163 -1.30 14.07 -5.09
N THR A 164 0.02 14.12 -4.88
CA THR A 164 0.60 14.17 -3.53
C THR A 164 0.26 15.49 -2.83
N ALA A 165 0.42 16.62 -3.50
CA ALA A 165 0.04 17.92 -2.96
C ALA A 165 -1.47 18.01 -2.68
N ALA A 166 -2.30 17.52 -3.63
CA ALA A 166 -3.76 17.52 -3.51
C ALA A 166 -4.28 16.70 -2.33
N LYS A 167 -3.57 15.65 -1.90
CA LYS A 167 -3.96 14.86 -0.72
C LYS A 167 -3.41 15.43 0.59
N LEU A 168 -2.21 15.98 0.60
CA LEU A 168 -1.60 16.53 1.82
C LEU A 168 -2.27 17.83 2.26
N LEU A 169 -2.73 18.65 1.32
CA LEU A 169 -3.38 19.92 1.62
C LEU A 169 -4.62 19.76 2.52
N PRO A 170 -5.66 18.96 2.18
CA PRO A 170 -6.82 18.80 3.06
C PRO A 170 -6.48 18.16 4.40
N LEU A 171 -5.48 17.24 4.46
CA LEU A 171 -5.03 16.65 5.70
C LEU A 171 -4.36 17.69 6.60
N SER A 172 -3.50 18.54 6.03
CA SER A 172 -2.86 19.62 6.76
C SER A 172 -3.87 20.65 7.28
N VAL A 173 -4.89 20.98 6.47
CA VAL A 173 -5.97 21.89 6.89
C VAL A 173 -6.72 21.30 8.08
N VAL A 174 -7.13 20.01 8.01
CA VAL A 174 -7.82 19.36 9.14
C VAL A 174 -6.96 19.35 10.40
N ILE A 175 -5.66 19.06 10.29
CA ILE A 175 -4.74 19.07 11.43
C ILE A 175 -4.63 20.46 12.03
N VAL A 176 -4.29 21.46 11.22
CA VAL A 176 -4.02 22.83 11.72
C VAL A 176 -5.27 23.45 12.33
N VAL A 177 -6.39 23.43 11.59
CA VAL A 177 -7.65 24.02 12.08
C VAL A 177 -8.21 23.21 13.25
N GLY A 178 -8.06 21.88 13.24
CA GLY A 178 -8.45 21.01 14.33
C GLY A 178 -7.68 21.30 15.61
N ILE A 179 -6.35 21.45 15.54
CA ILE A 179 -5.52 21.82 16.69
C ILE A 179 -5.93 23.21 17.25
N ILE A 180 -6.15 24.19 16.37
CA ILE A 180 -6.63 25.52 16.79
C ILE A 180 -7.99 25.41 17.50
N ALA A 181 -8.92 24.60 17.00
CA ALA A 181 -10.21 24.37 17.63
C ALA A 181 -10.08 23.72 19.01
N ILE A 182 -9.21 22.73 19.17
CA ILE A 182 -8.93 22.08 20.47
C ILE A 182 -8.37 23.10 21.47
N ILE A 183 -7.39 23.91 21.06
CA ILE A 183 -6.78 24.95 21.91
C ILE A 183 -7.82 26.01 22.36
N ARG A 184 -8.81 26.29 21.48
CA ARG A 184 -9.91 27.22 21.80
C ARG A 184 -11.02 26.61 22.67
N GLY A 185 -10.83 25.38 23.16
CA GLY A 185 -11.78 24.71 24.06
C GLY A 185 -12.98 24.05 23.39
N HIS A 186 -12.94 23.81 22.08
CA HIS A 186 -14.02 23.08 21.38
C HIS A 186 -13.89 21.55 21.50
N ALA A 187 -12.98 21.06 22.35
CA ALA A 187 -12.82 19.62 22.58
C ALA A 187 -14.09 19.02 23.21
N THR A 188 -14.59 17.94 22.64
CA THR A 188 -15.75 17.20 23.16
C THR A 188 -15.25 16.01 23.97
N LEU A 189 -15.52 16.00 25.27
CA LEU A 189 -15.09 14.93 26.20
C LEU A 189 -15.98 13.67 26.10
N SER A 190 -16.62 13.42 24.97
CA SER A 190 -17.73 12.45 24.83
C SER A 190 -17.31 10.99 24.67
N LEU A 191 -16.03 10.67 24.48
CA LEU A 191 -15.58 9.28 24.44
C LEU A 191 -15.21 8.79 25.83
N SER A 192 -15.86 7.68 26.25
CA SER A 192 -15.57 7.02 27.53
C SER A 192 -14.09 6.65 27.67
N PRO A 193 -13.54 6.67 28.90
CA PRO A 193 -12.20 6.16 29.15
C PRO A 193 -12.12 4.71 28.66
N THR A 194 -11.15 4.41 27.84
CA THR A 194 -11.02 3.09 27.20
C THR A 194 -10.39 2.10 28.19
N VAL A 195 -11.07 1.00 28.44
CA VAL A 195 -10.43 -0.19 29.00
C VAL A 195 -9.62 -0.84 27.87
N PHE A 196 -8.32 -0.99 28.06
CA PHE A 196 -7.45 -1.63 27.08
C PHE A 196 -7.73 -3.13 27.00
N HIS A 197 -8.42 -3.58 25.96
CA HIS A 197 -8.56 -4.99 25.67
C HIS A 197 -7.51 -5.40 24.61
N ALA A 198 -6.74 -6.43 24.90
CA ALA A 198 -5.67 -6.90 24.00
C ALA A 198 -6.20 -7.29 22.60
N ASN A 199 -7.44 -7.77 22.51
CA ASN A 199 -8.09 -8.13 21.24
C ASN A 199 -8.33 -6.90 20.36
N GLU A 200 -8.83 -5.79 20.94
CA GLU A 200 -9.09 -4.56 20.20
C GLU A 200 -7.80 -3.88 19.77
N LEU A 201 -6.78 -3.89 20.63
CA LEU A 201 -5.45 -3.40 20.25
C LEU A 201 -4.89 -4.18 19.07
N MET A 202 -4.95 -5.52 19.08
CA MET A 202 -4.46 -6.33 17.97
C MET A 202 -5.24 -6.10 16.67
N LYS A 203 -6.57 -5.89 16.74
CA LYS A 203 -7.36 -5.48 15.58
C LYS A 203 -6.92 -4.09 15.08
N ALA A 204 -6.74 -3.13 15.97
CA ALA A 204 -6.26 -1.80 15.60
C ALA A 204 -4.87 -1.85 14.93
N MET A 205 -3.98 -2.72 15.42
CA MET A 205 -2.67 -2.95 14.81
C MET A 205 -2.77 -3.58 13.42
N LEU A 206 -3.66 -4.56 13.21
CA LEU A 206 -3.91 -5.15 11.89
C LEU A 206 -4.38 -4.08 10.89
N LEU A 207 -5.27 -3.17 11.32
CA LEU A 207 -5.69 -2.02 10.52
C LEU A 207 -4.52 -1.06 10.27
N GLY A 208 -3.64 -0.89 11.24
CA GLY A 208 -2.41 -0.10 11.12
C GLY A 208 -1.46 -0.64 10.05
N VAL A 209 -1.35 -1.96 9.89
CA VAL A 209 -0.56 -2.58 8.80
C VAL A 209 -1.05 -2.10 7.43
N PHE A 210 -2.36 -1.94 7.23
CA PHE A 210 -2.89 -1.33 6.02
C PHE A 210 -2.52 0.14 5.91
N ALA A 211 -2.71 0.92 7.00
CA ALA A 211 -2.47 2.36 6.99
C ALA A 211 -1.03 2.71 6.63
N TYR A 212 -0.07 1.99 7.20
CA TYR A 212 1.36 2.17 6.93
C TYR A 212 1.88 1.36 5.74
N GLY A 213 1.04 0.50 5.16
CA GLY A 213 1.39 -0.30 3.98
C GLY A 213 1.50 0.56 2.73
N GLY A 214 2.28 0.11 1.75
CA GLY A 214 2.58 0.85 0.52
C GLY A 214 4.04 1.30 0.43
N PHE A 215 4.81 1.19 1.50
CA PHE A 215 6.23 1.52 1.53
C PHE A 215 7.06 0.66 0.55
N GLU A 216 6.58 -0.50 0.18
CA GLU A 216 7.18 -1.37 -0.84
C GLU A 216 7.28 -0.70 -2.21
N THR A 217 6.55 0.41 -2.43
CA THR A 217 6.69 1.24 -3.62
C THR A 217 8.07 1.87 -3.73
N ALA A 218 8.76 2.15 -2.61
CA ALA A 218 10.15 2.61 -2.62
C ALA A 218 11.13 1.55 -3.15
N LEU A 219 10.74 0.28 -3.04
CA LEU A 219 11.58 -0.88 -3.40
C LEU A 219 11.46 -1.26 -4.88
N THR A 220 10.47 -0.71 -5.59
CA THR A 220 10.20 -1.05 -6.98
C THR A 220 11.07 -0.26 -7.97
N PRO A 221 11.22 1.08 -7.90
CA PRO A 221 12.00 1.87 -8.86
C PRO A 221 13.48 1.97 -8.48
N MET A 222 14.05 1.00 -7.76
CA MET A 222 15.45 1.03 -7.33
C MET A 222 16.43 1.18 -8.51
N GLY A 223 16.11 0.61 -9.69
CA GLY A 223 16.92 0.77 -10.89
C GLY A 223 16.99 2.20 -11.43
N GLU A 224 16.03 3.07 -11.07
CA GLU A 224 15.94 4.48 -11.50
C GLU A 224 16.40 5.47 -10.42
N ALA A 225 16.66 4.99 -9.19
CA ALA A 225 17.18 5.81 -8.10
C ALA A 225 18.66 6.18 -8.33
N LYS A 226 19.05 7.40 -7.97
CA LYS A 226 20.45 7.87 -8.09
C LYS A 226 21.40 7.02 -7.25
N ASN A 227 21.03 6.77 -5.98
CA ASN A 227 21.78 5.93 -5.06
C ASN A 227 20.82 4.90 -4.43
N PRO A 228 20.41 3.83 -5.19
CA PRO A 228 19.29 2.97 -4.81
C PRO A 228 19.40 2.44 -3.38
N ARG A 229 20.55 1.94 -2.98
CA ARG A 229 20.78 1.30 -1.68
C ARG A 229 20.71 2.27 -0.50
N ARG A 230 21.08 3.55 -0.67
CA ARG A 230 21.04 4.59 0.39
C ARG A 230 19.73 5.37 0.35
N ASP A 231 19.29 5.73 -0.84
CA ASP A 231 18.10 6.56 -1.03
C ASP A 231 16.83 5.81 -0.61
N THR A 232 16.79 4.48 -0.80
CA THR A 232 15.68 3.63 -0.35
C THR A 232 15.59 3.57 1.18
N VAL A 233 16.71 3.40 1.88
CA VAL A 233 16.75 3.40 3.35
C VAL A 233 16.23 4.72 3.90
N PHE A 234 16.70 5.84 3.35
CA PHE A 234 16.23 7.17 3.72
C PHE A 234 14.72 7.33 3.46
N ALA A 235 14.25 6.93 2.27
CA ALA A 235 12.84 7.05 1.89
C ALA A 235 11.92 6.26 2.83
N LEU A 236 12.31 5.05 3.23
CA LEU A 236 11.56 4.23 4.16
C LEU A 236 11.37 4.91 5.52
N PHE A 237 12.46 5.34 6.16
CA PHE A 237 12.38 5.96 7.48
C PHE A 237 11.72 7.34 7.46
N ALA A 238 12.02 8.17 6.45
CA ALA A 238 11.36 9.46 6.29
C ALA A 238 9.85 9.32 6.09
N THR A 239 9.43 8.37 5.24
CA THR A 239 8.01 8.08 5.02
C THR A 239 7.34 7.63 6.31
N LEU A 240 7.95 6.70 7.05
CA LEU A 240 7.40 6.20 8.30
C LEU A 240 7.19 7.33 9.31
N ALA A 241 8.22 8.17 9.52
CA ALA A 241 8.15 9.27 10.48
C ALA A 241 7.06 10.29 10.11
N ILE A 242 7.00 10.69 8.84
CA ILE A 242 6.01 11.66 8.36
C ILE A 242 4.58 11.07 8.44
N CYS A 243 4.38 9.82 7.99
CA CYS A 243 3.06 9.20 8.05
C CYS A 243 2.62 8.95 9.49
N ALA A 244 3.51 8.51 10.38
CA ALA A 244 3.18 8.31 11.80
C ALA A 244 2.74 9.61 12.46
N LEU A 245 3.43 10.71 12.19
CA LEU A 245 3.06 12.03 12.69
C LEU A 245 1.69 12.47 12.16
N ILE A 246 1.48 12.42 10.85
CA ILE A 246 0.21 12.82 10.21
C ILE A 246 -0.95 11.98 10.76
N TYR A 247 -0.79 10.66 10.82
CA TYR A 247 -1.85 9.75 11.25
C TYR A 247 -2.19 9.91 12.73
N ALA A 248 -1.18 10.08 13.59
CA ALA A 248 -1.39 10.32 15.02
C ALA A 248 -2.10 11.66 15.26
N LEU A 249 -1.69 12.74 14.58
CA LEU A 249 -2.32 14.06 14.69
C LEU A 249 -3.77 14.03 14.18
N ILE A 250 -4.04 13.39 13.03
CA ILE A 250 -5.40 13.26 12.51
C ILE A 250 -6.26 12.46 13.47
N GLN A 251 -5.76 11.31 13.96
CA GLN A 251 -6.50 10.49 14.89
C GLN A 251 -6.82 11.24 16.18
N TRP A 252 -5.86 12.02 16.69
CA TRP A 252 -6.05 12.86 17.87
C TRP A 252 -7.13 13.93 17.63
N VAL A 253 -7.04 14.66 16.51
CA VAL A 253 -8.05 15.67 16.13
C VAL A 253 -9.44 15.05 16.01
N VAL A 254 -9.56 13.87 15.40
CA VAL A 254 -10.85 13.18 15.23
C VAL A 254 -11.46 12.80 16.57
N VAL A 255 -10.70 12.20 17.48
CA VAL A 255 -11.26 11.74 18.77
C VAL A 255 -11.51 12.86 19.76
N GLU A 256 -10.82 14.00 19.64
CA GLU A 256 -11.06 15.16 20.53
C GLU A 256 -12.22 16.05 20.06
N LEU A 257 -12.46 16.14 18.73
CA LEU A 257 -13.44 17.08 18.19
C LEU A 257 -14.76 16.42 17.80
N LEU A 258 -14.75 15.13 17.38
CA LEU A 258 -15.94 14.51 16.83
C LEU A 258 -16.70 13.70 17.88
N PRO A 259 -17.87 14.17 18.38
CA PRO A 259 -18.63 13.51 19.45
C PRO A 259 -19.03 12.07 19.12
N ASN A 260 -19.36 11.80 17.85
CA ASN A 260 -19.81 10.52 17.33
C ASN A 260 -18.79 9.92 16.35
N ALA A 261 -17.49 9.99 16.68
CA ALA A 261 -16.42 9.50 15.81
C ALA A 261 -16.63 8.04 15.37
N VAL A 262 -17.27 7.22 16.19
CA VAL A 262 -17.52 5.79 15.93
C VAL A 262 -18.59 5.56 14.85
N HIS A 263 -19.52 6.49 14.67
CA HIS A 263 -20.70 6.31 13.83
C HIS A 263 -20.61 7.00 12.46
N THR A 264 -19.44 7.45 12.07
CA THR A 264 -19.25 8.09 10.76
C THR A 264 -18.35 7.28 9.83
N ASP A 265 -18.74 7.23 8.55
CA ASP A 265 -17.92 6.66 7.48
C ASP A 265 -16.96 7.69 6.84
N ARG A 266 -17.08 8.99 7.22
CA ARG A 266 -16.30 10.11 6.66
C ARG A 266 -15.73 11.02 7.74
N PRO A 267 -14.95 10.49 8.68
CA PRO A 267 -14.55 11.20 9.90
C PRO A 267 -13.87 12.54 9.63
N LEU A 268 -13.01 12.65 8.62
CA LEU A 268 -12.31 13.89 8.31
C LEU A 268 -13.25 14.96 7.72
N ALA A 269 -14.20 14.56 6.88
CA ALA A 269 -15.18 15.49 6.35
C ALA A 269 -16.14 16.01 7.44
N ASP A 270 -16.49 15.14 8.40
CA ASP A 270 -17.39 15.52 9.48
C ASP A 270 -16.67 16.39 10.55
N VAL A 271 -15.38 16.12 10.84
CA VAL A 271 -14.56 17.07 11.61
C VAL A 271 -14.49 18.43 10.92
N ALA A 272 -14.22 18.45 9.61
CA ALA A 272 -14.16 19.69 8.85
C ALA A 272 -15.51 20.42 8.82
N ARG A 273 -16.64 19.67 8.77
CA ARG A 273 -17.98 20.24 8.88
C ARG A 273 -18.20 20.92 10.22
N LEU A 274 -17.75 20.30 11.31
CA LEU A 274 -17.90 20.82 12.66
C LEU A 274 -17.14 22.14 12.85
N ILE A 275 -15.91 22.23 12.33
CA ILE A 275 -15.02 23.38 12.57
C ILE A 275 -15.05 24.46 11.49
N MET A 276 -15.39 24.11 10.25
CA MET A 276 -15.39 25.01 9.09
C MET A 276 -16.75 25.04 8.34
N GLY A 277 -17.77 24.38 8.88
CA GLY A 277 -19.08 24.27 8.23
C GLY A 277 -19.10 23.44 6.94
N HIS A 278 -20.16 23.56 6.16
CA HIS A 278 -20.35 22.78 4.93
C HIS A 278 -19.21 22.96 3.90
N ASN A 279 -18.65 24.16 3.80
CA ASN A 279 -17.55 24.43 2.87
C ASN A 279 -16.27 23.66 3.25
N GLY A 280 -15.99 23.53 4.55
CA GLY A 280 -14.90 22.71 5.05
C GLY A 280 -15.08 21.22 4.71
N ALA A 281 -16.28 20.68 4.93
CA ALA A 281 -16.60 19.31 4.56
C ALA A 281 -16.42 19.06 3.06
N ARG A 282 -16.89 19.98 2.21
CA ARG A 282 -16.72 19.90 0.75
C ARG A 282 -15.26 19.94 0.32
N LEU A 283 -14.46 20.84 0.92
CA LEU A 283 -13.02 20.96 0.64
C LEU A 283 -12.31 19.63 0.92
N VAL A 284 -12.52 19.06 2.12
CA VAL A 284 -11.90 17.80 2.53
C VAL A 284 -12.40 16.64 1.65
N THR A 285 -13.68 16.61 1.32
CA THR A 285 -14.26 15.60 0.44
C THR A 285 -13.65 15.63 -0.96
N ILE A 286 -13.51 16.81 -1.58
CA ILE A 286 -12.87 16.96 -2.90
C ILE A 286 -11.42 16.46 -2.83
N GLY A 287 -10.66 16.87 -1.80
CA GLY A 287 -9.30 16.40 -1.61
C GLY A 287 -9.20 14.89 -1.43
N ALA A 288 -10.12 14.29 -0.69
CA ALA A 288 -10.20 12.83 -0.53
C ALA A 288 -10.51 12.13 -1.87
N LEU A 289 -11.50 12.60 -2.64
CA LEU A 289 -11.84 12.03 -3.94
C LEU A 289 -10.67 12.09 -4.93
N VAL A 290 -9.96 13.22 -4.99
CA VAL A 290 -8.76 13.39 -5.80
C VAL A 290 -7.65 12.43 -5.33
N SER A 291 -7.47 12.26 -4.01
CA SER A 291 -6.52 11.32 -3.43
C SER A 291 -6.82 9.87 -3.83
N PHE A 292 -8.09 9.44 -3.72
CA PHE A 292 -8.49 8.07 -4.06
C PHE A 292 -8.35 7.80 -5.56
N TYR A 293 -8.77 8.74 -6.40
CA TYR A 293 -8.57 8.65 -7.85
C TYR A 293 -7.08 8.53 -8.21
N GLY A 294 -6.24 9.38 -7.63
CA GLY A 294 -4.81 9.36 -7.87
C GLY A 294 -4.15 8.05 -7.43
N TYR A 295 -4.58 7.50 -6.28
CA TYR A 295 -4.11 6.20 -5.80
C TYR A 295 -4.52 5.06 -6.75
N LEU A 296 -5.80 4.99 -7.14
CA LEU A 296 -6.30 3.99 -8.10
C LEU A 296 -5.56 4.07 -9.42
N SER A 297 -5.41 5.27 -9.97
CA SER A 297 -4.70 5.51 -11.24
C SER A 297 -3.25 5.01 -11.17
N ALA A 298 -2.52 5.33 -10.10
CA ALA A 298 -1.16 4.88 -9.89
C ALA A 298 -1.06 3.34 -9.78
N LYS A 299 -2.00 2.69 -9.08
CA LYS A 299 -1.99 1.23 -8.90
C LYS A 299 -2.39 0.48 -10.16
N ILE A 300 -3.41 0.93 -10.90
CA ILE A 300 -3.81 0.33 -12.19
C ILE A 300 -2.72 0.56 -13.25
N LEU A 301 -1.91 1.61 -13.12
CA LEU A 301 -0.75 1.84 -13.96
C LEU A 301 0.42 0.91 -13.61
N ALA A 302 0.83 0.88 -12.34
CA ALA A 302 2.09 0.24 -11.93
C ALA A 302 1.99 -1.29 -11.77
N THR A 303 0.95 -1.80 -11.12
CA THR A 303 0.86 -3.23 -10.75
C THR A 303 0.83 -4.17 -11.95
N PRO A 304 0.06 -3.89 -13.05
CA PRO A 304 0.10 -4.74 -14.24
C PRO A 304 1.48 -4.84 -14.90
N ARG A 305 2.30 -3.80 -14.80
CA ARG A 305 3.67 -3.81 -15.35
C ARG A 305 4.60 -4.70 -14.53
N VAL A 306 4.44 -4.72 -13.21
CA VAL A 306 5.15 -5.68 -12.34
C VAL A 306 4.70 -7.10 -12.66
N THR A 307 3.39 -7.32 -12.84
CA THR A 307 2.84 -8.63 -13.22
C THR A 307 3.39 -9.11 -14.56
N PHE A 308 3.45 -8.21 -15.53
CA PHE A 308 4.06 -8.47 -16.86
C PHE A 308 5.53 -8.89 -16.72
N ALA A 309 6.35 -8.15 -15.98
CA ALA A 309 7.76 -8.46 -15.75
C ALA A 309 7.97 -9.83 -15.07
N LEU A 310 7.09 -10.19 -14.11
CA LEU A 310 7.10 -11.51 -13.48
C LEU A 310 6.72 -12.63 -14.47
N ALA A 311 5.82 -12.36 -15.41
CA ALA A 311 5.45 -13.31 -16.46
C ALA A 311 6.56 -13.47 -17.50
N GLU A 312 7.25 -12.39 -17.90
CA GLU A 312 8.42 -12.45 -18.79
C GLU A 312 9.57 -13.25 -18.16
N SER A 313 9.80 -13.10 -16.84
CA SER A 313 10.79 -13.92 -16.13
C SER A 313 10.37 -15.39 -15.97
N GLY A 314 9.15 -15.74 -16.39
CA GLY A 314 8.58 -17.07 -16.37
C GLY A 314 8.13 -17.52 -14.97
N ASP A 315 7.90 -16.60 -14.04
CA ASP A 315 7.42 -16.91 -12.69
C ASP A 315 5.90 -16.69 -12.53
N PHE A 316 5.26 -16.07 -13.53
CA PHE A 316 3.80 -15.92 -13.61
C PHE A 316 3.27 -16.56 -14.92
N PRO A 317 1.93 -16.78 -15.04
CA PRO A 317 1.36 -17.34 -16.26
C PRO A 317 1.70 -16.52 -17.50
N LYS A 318 2.10 -17.19 -18.60
CA LYS A 318 2.55 -16.55 -19.85
C LYS A 318 1.54 -15.55 -20.44
N ALA A 319 0.23 -15.75 -20.18
CA ALA A 319 -0.81 -14.83 -20.64
C ALA A 319 -0.60 -13.38 -20.16
N PHE A 320 -0.04 -13.19 -18.96
CA PHE A 320 0.25 -11.86 -18.43
C PHE A 320 1.38 -11.14 -19.18
N ALA A 321 2.19 -11.83 -19.96
CA ALA A 321 3.23 -11.24 -20.80
C ALA A 321 2.73 -10.81 -22.20
N ALA A 322 1.42 -10.89 -22.46
CA ALA A 322 0.87 -10.47 -23.75
C ALA A 322 0.86 -8.94 -23.89
N VAL A 323 1.40 -8.45 -25.00
CA VAL A 323 1.48 -7.02 -25.35
C VAL A 323 0.47 -6.73 -26.48
N HIS A 324 -0.26 -5.62 -26.36
CA HIS A 324 -1.21 -5.17 -27.36
C HIS A 324 -0.47 -4.70 -28.63
N SER A 325 -0.89 -5.16 -29.81
CA SER A 325 -0.20 -4.89 -31.07
C SER A 325 -0.09 -3.40 -31.44
N TRP A 326 -1.11 -2.60 -31.13
CA TRP A 326 -1.16 -1.17 -31.47
C TRP A 326 -0.70 -0.25 -30.34
N PHE A 327 -1.08 -0.58 -29.10
CA PHE A 327 -0.81 0.30 -27.95
C PHE A 327 0.50 -0.04 -27.22
N HIS A 328 1.11 -1.18 -27.53
CA HIS A 328 2.35 -1.68 -26.91
C HIS A 328 2.28 -1.71 -25.36
N THR A 329 1.11 -2.03 -24.82
CA THR A 329 0.84 -2.13 -23.39
C THR A 329 0.53 -3.56 -22.97
N PRO A 330 0.79 -3.98 -21.73
CA PRO A 330 0.49 -5.31 -21.24
C PRO A 330 -1.02 -5.45 -20.94
N TYR A 331 -1.84 -5.47 -22.00
CA TYR A 331 -3.29 -5.32 -21.90
C TYR A 331 -3.98 -6.43 -21.09
N ILE A 332 -3.52 -7.68 -21.20
CA ILE A 332 -4.08 -8.80 -20.41
C ILE A 332 -3.83 -8.56 -18.91
N SER A 333 -2.60 -8.19 -18.54
CA SER A 333 -2.27 -7.84 -17.16
C SER A 333 -3.11 -6.69 -16.64
N ILE A 334 -3.35 -5.65 -17.46
CA ILE A 334 -4.19 -4.49 -17.08
C ILE A 334 -5.64 -4.91 -16.88
N LEU A 335 -6.22 -5.66 -17.84
CA LEU A 335 -7.63 -6.05 -17.78
C LEU A 335 -7.92 -7.01 -16.61
N ILE A 336 -7.07 -8.03 -16.39
CA ILE A 336 -7.25 -8.97 -15.28
C ILE A 336 -7.09 -8.26 -13.94
N PHE A 337 -6.11 -7.38 -13.80
CA PHE A 337 -5.92 -6.62 -12.57
C PHE A 337 -7.09 -5.67 -12.30
N ALA A 338 -7.55 -4.93 -13.31
CA ALA A 338 -8.70 -4.04 -13.18
C ALA A 338 -9.99 -4.80 -12.87
N ALA A 339 -10.23 -5.96 -13.53
CA ALA A 339 -11.36 -6.83 -13.24
C ALA A 339 -11.34 -7.32 -11.78
N LEU A 340 -10.16 -7.69 -11.25
CA LEU A 340 -10.03 -8.12 -9.86
C LEU A 340 -10.30 -6.97 -8.87
N VAL A 341 -9.77 -5.78 -9.13
CA VAL A 341 -10.07 -4.57 -8.34
C VAL A 341 -11.56 -4.28 -8.37
N TRP A 342 -12.19 -4.35 -9.52
CA TRP A 342 -13.64 -4.14 -9.69
C TRP A 342 -14.46 -5.18 -8.94
N LEU A 343 -14.15 -6.48 -9.07
CA LEU A 343 -14.83 -7.55 -8.34
C LEU A 343 -14.71 -7.39 -6.83
N PHE A 344 -13.52 -7.07 -6.33
CA PHE A 344 -13.31 -6.84 -4.90
C PHE A 344 -14.03 -5.59 -4.41
N SER A 345 -14.12 -4.52 -5.22
CA SER A 345 -14.86 -3.32 -4.84
C SER A 345 -16.37 -3.53 -4.82
N LEU A 346 -16.92 -4.39 -5.68
CA LEU A 346 -18.33 -4.74 -5.69
C LEU A 346 -18.71 -5.71 -4.57
N GLY A 347 -17.93 -6.79 -4.41
CA GLY A 347 -18.21 -7.86 -3.48
C GLY A 347 -17.83 -7.56 -2.03
N GLY A 348 -16.86 -6.64 -1.83
CA GLY A 348 -16.36 -6.29 -0.51
C GLY A 348 -16.73 -4.87 -0.06
N SER A 349 -16.68 -4.65 1.25
CA SER A 349 -16.72 -3.31 1.84
C SER A 349 -15.31 -2.69 1.91
N PHE A 350 -15.22 -1.41 2.28
CA PHE A 350 -13.94 -0.75 2.58
C PHE A 350 -13.14 -1.54 3.62
N ALA A 351 -13.77 -1.87 4.76
CA ALA A 351 -13.11 -2.60 5.86
C ALA A 351 -12.68 -4.00 5.44
N TRP A 352 -13.48 -4.71 4.66
CA TRP A 352 -13.15 -6.05 4.19
C TRP A 352 -11.93 -6.05 3.25
N ASN A 353 -11.92 -5.18 2.25
CA ASN A 353 -10.81 -5.04 1.30
C ASN A 353 -9.52 -4.55 1.99
N LEU A 354 -9.66 -3.64 2.94
CA LEU A 354 -8.57 -3.16 3.78
C LEU A 354 -7.90 -4.31 4.55
N THR A 355 -8.72 -5.11 5.24
CA THR A 355 -8.21 -6.25 6.03
C THR A 355 -7.58 -7.30 5.12
N LEU A 356 -8.21 -7.63 3.98
CA LEU A 356 -7.63 -8.56 3.00
C LEU A 356 -6.25 -8.10 2.52
N SER A 357 -6.10 -6.79 2.22
CA SER A 357 -4.81 -6.22 1.85
C SER A 357 -3.78 -6.32 2.98
N ALA A 358 -4.18 -6.01 4.23
CA ALA A 358 -3.31 -6.10 5.39
C ALA A 358 -2.80 -7.53 5.62
N VAL A 359 -3.70 -8.51 5.53
CA VAL A 359 -3.38 -9.93 5.71
C VAL A 359 -2.39 -10.44 4.66
N ALA A 360 -2.63 -10.11 3.40
CA ALA A 360 -1.69 -10.47 2.32
C ALA A 360 -0.32 -9.79 2.51
N ARG A 361 -0.28 -8.56 3.05
CA ARG A 361 0.96 -7.85 3.41
C ARG A 361 1.73 -8.55 4.52
N LEU A 362 1.04 -8.99 5.58
CA LEU A 362 1.68 -9.68 6.70
C LEU A 362 2.46 -10.91 6.24
N PHE A 363 1.96 -11.65 5.24
CA PHE A 363 2.68 -12.79 4.67
C PHE A 363 4.03 -12.36 4.11
N TYR A 364 4.06 -11.43 3.14
CA TYR A 364 5.32 -11.06 2.51
C TYR A 364 6.19 -10.14 3.37
N TYR A 365 5.63 -9.46 4.38
CA TYR A 365 6.41 -8.75 5.38
C TYR A 365 7.16 -9.74 6.28
N GLY A 366 6.49 -10.80 6.74
CA GLY A 366 7.13 -11.86 7.51
C GLY A 366 8.25 -12.54 6.73
N VAL A 367 8.01 -12.87 5.45
CA VAL A 367 9.04 -13.43 4.56
C VAL A 367 10.21 -12.45 4.37
N GLY A 368 9.93 -11.16 4.20
CA GLY A 368 10.96 -10.11 4.07
C GLY A 368 11.83 -9.97 5.32
N CYS A 369 11.21 -9.99 6.51
CA CYS A 369 11.95 -10.00 7.78
C CYS A 369 12.81 -11.26 7.93
N ALA A 370 12.27 -12.44 7.60
CA ALA A 370 13.00 -13.70 7.63
C ALA A 370 14.15 -13.77 6.60
N ALA A 371 14.05 -13.00 5.51
CA ALA A 371 15.11 -12.92 4.49
C ALA A 371 16.40 -12.26 5.01
N LEU A 372 16.30 -11.35 6.00
CA LEU A 372 17.45 -10.62 6.53
C LEU A 372 18.57 -11.54 7.06
N PRO A 373 18.34 -12.45 8.02
CA PRO A 373 19.40 -13.35 8.49
C PRO A 373 19.93 -14.29 7.40
N MET A 374 19.08 -14.71 6.45
CA MET A 374 19.49 -15.54 5.33
C MET A 374 20.41 -14.80 4.35
N LEU A 375 20.13 -13.54 4.05
CA LEU A 375 20.98 -12.72 3.19
C LEU A 375 22.31 -12.39 3.84
N ARG A 376 22.34 -12.14 5.16
CA ARG A 376 23.59 -11.98 5.90
C ARG A 376 24.51 -13.19 5.79
N GLN A 377 23.94 -14.41 5.76
CA GLN A 377 24.72 -15.65 5.58
C GLN A 377 25.16 -15.86 4.13
N LYS A 378 24.27 -15.59 3.15
CA LYS A 378 24.54 -15.83 1.72
C LYS A 378 25.43 -14.78 1.07
N ARG A 379 25.38 -13.52 1.56
CA ARG A 379 26.07 -12.36 1.00
C ARG A 379 26.72 -11.52 2.10
N PRO A 380 27.71 -12.07 2.83
CA PRO A 380 28.33 -11.35 3.93
C PRO A 380 29.03 -10.09 3.44
N GLY A 381 28.79 -8.95 4.13
CA GLY A 381 29.44 -7.68 3.84
C GLY A 381 28.91 -6.90 2.63
N GLU A 382 27.92 -7.41 1.88
CA GLU A 382 27.37 -6.71 0.72
C GLU A 382 26.35 -5.61 1.07
N ALA A 383 25.77 -5.61 2.28
CA ALA A 383 24.82 -4.60 2.72
C ALA A 383 25.49 -3.24 2.88
N LEU A 384 24.86 -2.16 2.36
CA LEU A 384 25.31 -0.79 2.61
C LEU A 384 24.70 -0.17 3.87
N PHE A 385 23.60 -0.72 4.35
CA PHE A 385 22.97 -0.39 5.61
C PHE A 385 22.91 -1.65 6.47
N TYR A 386 23.52 -1.62 7.65
CA TYR A 386 23.56 -2.73 8.58
C TYR A 386 22.76 -2.37 9.83
N LEU A 387 21.67 -3.11 10.09
CA LEU A 387 20.79 -2.91 11.23
C LEU A 387 21.43 -3.54 12.50
N PRO A 388 21.80 -2.73 13.52
CA PRO A 388 22.28 -3.27 14.79
C PRO A 388 21.21 -4.19 15.40
N GLY A 389 21.62 -5.40 15.84
CA GLY A 389 20.64 -6.38 16.35
C GLY A 389 19.67 -6.94 15.30
N GLY A 390 19.97 -6.87 14.00
CA GLY A 390 19.05 -7.24 12.91
C GLY A 390 18.45 -8.64 13.02
N ARG A 391 19.12 -9.61 13.68
CA ARG A 391 18.51 -10.92 13.97
C ARG A 391 17.34 -10.81 14.94
N VAL A 392 17.46 -9.95 15.96
CA VAL A 392 16.38 -9.68 16.93
C VAL A 392 15.22 -8.99 16.21
N PHE A 393 15.51 -7.97 15.40
CA PHE A 393 14.50 -7.30 14.58
C PHE A 393 13.79 -8.25 13.61
N ALA A 394 14.51 -9.18 13.00
CA ALA A 394 13.93 -10.19 12.11
C ALA A 394 12.96 -11.11 12.88
N VAL A 395 13.36 -11.60 14.04
CA VAL A 395 12.49 -12.44 14.90
C VAL A 395 11.26 -11.64 15.34
N LEU A 396 11.44 -10.42 15.85
CA LEU A 396 10.33 -9.54 16.23
C LEU A 396 9.39 -9.27 15.06
N GLY A 397 9.91 -8.93 13.88
CA GLY A 397 9.11 -8.66 12.69
C GLY A 397 8.29 -9.88 12.25
N VAL A 398 8.90 -11.07 12.24
CA VAL A 398 8.17 -12.32 11.94
C VAL A 398 7.11 -12.60 13.01
N THR A 399 7.45 -12.44 14.30
CA THR A 399 6.51 -12.64 15.41
C THR A 399 5.30 -11.70 15.30
N ILE A 400 5.53 -10.41 15.04
CA ILE A 400 4.46 -9.43 14.81
C ILE A 400 3.55 -9.92 13.67
N CYS A 401 4.11 -10.31 12.53
CA CYS A 401 3.33 -10.79 11.40
C CYS A 401 2.51 -12.04 11.75
N VAL A 402 3.10 -13.02 12.40
CA VAL A 402 2.42 -14.28 12.81
C VAL A 402 1.31 -13.99 13.81
N VAL A 403 1.58 -13.18 14.84
CA VAL A 403 0.58 -12.83 15.87
C VAL A 403 -0.61 -12.11 15.24
N LEU A 404 -0.38 -11.16 14.33
CA LEU A 404 -1.47 -10.45 13.65
C LEU A 404 -2.24 -11.35 12.70
N LEU A 405 -1.61 -12.33 12.06
CA LEU A 405 -2.30 -13.33 11.22
C LEU A 405 -3.26 -14.22 12.03
N THR A 406 -3.09 -14.38 13.33
CA THR A 406 -4.05 -15.13 14.16
C THR A 406 -5.38 -14.39 14.36
N ARG A 407 -5.49 -13.13 13.96
CA ARG A 407 -6.70 -12.27 14.11
C ARG A 407 -7.50 -12.11 12.83
N VAL A 408 -7.20 -12.94 11.84
CA VAL A 408 -7.83 -12.91 10.52
C VAL A 408 -9.12 -13.70 10.53
N ASP A 409 -10.16 -13.14 9.89
CA ASP A 409 -11.46 -13.80 9.74
C ASP A 409 -11.37 -15.02 8.79
N LEU A 410 -12.30 -15.97 8.97
CA LEU A 410 -12.33 -17.20 8.18
C LEU A 410 -12.36 -16.93 6.67
N THR A 411 -13.15 -15.93 6.22
CA THR A 411 -13.28 -15.60 4.79
C THR A 411 -11.95 -15.14 4.19
N GLN A 412 -11.22 -14.29 4.90
CA GLN A 412 -9.91 -13.81 4.44
C GLN A 412 -8.85 -14.92 4.49
N SER A 413 -8.92 -15.79 5.50
CA SER A 413 -8.08 -16.99 5.60
C SER A 413 -8.26 -17.92 4.40
N VAL A 414 -9.51 -18.15 3.97
CA VAL A 414 -9.82 -18.95 2.79
C VAL A 414 -9.23 -18.34 1.52
N ILE A 415 -9.34 -17.03 1.33
CA ILE A 415 -8.75 -16.36 0.15
C ILE A 415 -7.23 -16.44 0.18
N LEU A 416 -6.61 -16.29 1.36
CA LEU A 416 -5.17 -16.41 1.53
C LEU A 416 -4.70 -17.83 1.15
N ILE A 417 -5.36 -18.86 1.69
CA ILE A 417 -5.07 -20.28 1.38
C ILE A 417 -5.29 -20.58 -0.10
N ALA A 418 -6.39 -20.07 -0.69
CA ALA A 418 -6.65 -20.20 -2.13
C ALA A 418 -5.53 -19.55 -2.95
N THR A 419 -5.05 -18.37 -2.56
CA THR A 419 -3.94 -17.68 -3.23
C THR A 419 -2.64 -18.47 -3.12
N ILE A 420 -2.35 -19.07 -1.95
CA ILE A 420 -1.21 -20.00 -1.76
C ILE A 420 -1.35 -21.20 -2.71
N GLY A 421 -2.54 -21.78 -2.80
CA GLY A 421 -2.84 -22.90 -3.71
C GLY A 421 -2.60 -22.54 -5.18
N VAL A 422 -3.10 -21.38 -5.63
CA VAL A 422 -2.88 -20.87 -7.00
C VAL A 422 -1.38 -20.66 -7.26
N ALA A 423 -0.67 -20.09 -6.32
CA ALA A 423 0.78 -19.87 -6.43
C ALA A 423 1.57 -21.18 -6.47
N LEU A 424 1.16 -22.20 -5.71
CA LEU A 424 1.74 -23.56 -5.76
C LEU A 424 1.49 -24.22 -7.12
N LEU A 425 0.25 -24.17 -7.64
CA LEU A 425 -0.09 -24.68 -8.96
C LEU A 425 0.72 -23.98 -10.06
N ASN A 426 0.86 -22.66 -9.96
CA ASN A 426 1.70 -21.90 -10.87
C ASN A 426 3.17 -22.36 -10.80
N TRP A 427 3.71 -22.52 -9.60
CA TRP A 427 5.09 -23.00 -9.41
C TRP A 427 5.31 -24.39 -10.05
N VAL A 428 4.39 -25.34 -9.83
CA VAL A 428 4.47 -26.69 -10.44
C VAL A 428 4.48 -26.61 -11.96
N ARG A 429 3.59 -25.80 -12.57
CA ARG A 429 3.54 -25.60 -14.02
C ARG A 429 4.83 -25.04 -14.59
N VAL A 430 5.35 -24.01 -13.94
CA VAL A 430 6.57 -23.31 -14.36
C VAL A 430 7.81 -24.20 -14.22
N THR A 431 7.85 -25.06 -13.18
CA THR A 431 8.97 -25.99 -12.97
C THR A 431 8.95 -27.13 -13.98
N ARG A 432 7.78 -27.71 -14.26
CA ARG A 432 7.61 -28.77 -15.25
C ARG A 432 7.85 -28.29 -16.69
N GLY A 433 7.48 -27.06 -17.03
CA GLY A 433 7.68 -26.47 -18.35
C GLY A 433 9.14 -26.16 -18.71
N ARG A 434 10.07 -26.19 -17.74
CA ARG A 434 11.52 -26.04 -17.98
C ARG A 434 12.25 -27.38 -18.04
N ALA A 435 11.62 -28.45 -17.58
CA ALA A 435 12.18 -29.81 -17.64
C ALA A 435 11.89 -30.51 -18.99
N ARG A 436 11.12 -29.86 -19.84
CA ARG A 436 10.90 -30.23 -21.25
C ARG A 436 11.61 -29.23 -22.16
#